data_2cc8aaa216cc7df94f17ad0fc4824329
#
_entry.id   2cc8aaa216cc7df94f17ad0fc4824329
#
_cell.length_a   1.000
_cell.length_b   1.000
_cell.length_c   1.000
_cell.angle_alpha   90.00
_cell.angle_beta   90.00
_cell.angle_gamma   90.00
#
_symmetry.space_group_name_H-M   'P 1'
#
loop_
_entity.id
_entity.type
_entity.pdbx_description
1 polymer ?
#
loop_
_entity_poly.entity_id
_entity_poly.type
_entity_poly.pdbx_seq_one_letter_code
_entity_poly.pdbx_strand_id
1 'polypeptide(L)'
;MAFAVWWGILNLVLTVALLAAVVYLFALIVRALKKYIGSKEVREEKQAAKRTLGETLKAHRTQCHMTQEFVAESLGVTRQTISKWENGSADPSTTNLLAVAKLYDVPAEELLREVER
;
A
#
# COMPACT_ATOMS: atom_id res chain seq x y z
N MET A 1 -53.52 -24.15 28.92
CA MET A 1 -53.35 -24.33 27.46
C MET A 1 -52.86 -23.02 26.81
N ALA A 2 -53.54 -21.90 26.95
CA ALA A 2 -53.07 -20.64 26.35
C ALA A 2 -51.69 -20.16 26.84
N PHE A 3 -51.38 -20.30 28.11
CA PHE A 3 -50.09 -19.89 28.66
C PHE A 3 -48.91 -20.67 28.07
N ALA A 4 -49.01 -21.96 27.86
CA ALA A 4 -47.95 -22.77 27.25
C ALA A 4 -47.69 -22.39 25.80
N VAL A 5 -48.73 -22.05 25.05
CA VAL A 5 -48.61 -21.57 23.64
C VAL A 5 -47.91 -20.22 23.59
N TRP A 6 -48.31 -19.28 24.42
CA TRP A 6 -47.67 -17.98 24.52
C TRP A 6 -46.20 -18.07 24.94
N TRP A 7 -45.90 -18.95 25.88
CA TRP A 7 -44.51 -19.21 26.31
C TRP A 7 -43.67 -19.81 25.19
N GLY A 8 -44.23 -20.74 24.40
CA GLY A 8 -43.58 -21.31 23.23
C GLY A 8 -43.28 -20.25 22.13
N ILE A 9 -44.25 -19.40 21.85
CA ILE A 9 -44.09 -18.32 20.88
C ILE A 9 -43.03 -17.33 21.34
N LEU A 10 -43.02 -16.93 22.60
CA LEU A 10 -42.01 -16.03 23.16
C LEU A 10 -40.60 -16.61 23.03
N ASN A 11 -40.41 -17.89 23.40
CA ASN A 11 -39.12 -18.56 23.26
C ASN A 11 -38.70 -18.66 21.81
N LEU A 12 -39.58 -18.94 20.88
CA LEU A 12 -39.28 -18.97 19.45
C LEU A 12 -38.81 -17.61 18.94
N VAL A 13 -39.51 -16.53 19.30
CA VAL A 13 -39.13 -15.16 18.93
C VAL A 13 -37.76 -14.81 19.50
N LEU A 14 -37.48 -15.13 20.75
CA LEU A 14 -36.20 -14.88 21.40
C LEU A 14 -35.07 -15.65 20.73
N THR A 15 -35.27 -16.92 20.38
CA THR A 15 -34.24 -17.71 19.68
C THR A 15 -33.95 -17.18 18.28
N VAL A 16 -34.97 -16.81 17.53
CA VAL A 16 -34.81 -16.22 16.20
C VAL A 16 -34.07 -14.86 16.28
N ALA A 17 -34.44 -14.03 17.26
CA ALA A 17 -33.78 -12.75 17.50
C ALA A 17 -32.29 -12.95 17.87
N LEU A 18 -31.98 -13.94 18.72
CA LEU A 18 -30.60 -14.24 19.07
C LEU A 18 -29.79 -14.74 17.88
N LEU A 19 -30.34 -15.62 17.05
CA LEU A 19 -29.69 -16.12 15.85
C LEU A 19 -29.42 -14.94 14.85
N ALA A 20 -30.40 -14.07 14.66
CA ALA A 20 -30.23 -12.90 13.83
C ALA A 20 -29.11 -11.97 14.35
N ALA A 21 -29.05 -11.75 15.66
CA ALA A 21 -27.99 -10.96 16.29
C ALA A 21 -26.60 -11.60 16.10
N VAL A 22 -26.47 -12.91 16.23
CA VAL A 22 -25.22 -13.65 16.01
C VAL A 22 -24.77 -13.54 14.55
N VAL A 23 -25.68 -13.73 13.60
CA VAL A 23 -25.38 -13.58 12.16
C VAL A 23 -24.95 -12.17 11.83
N TYR A 24 -25.63 -11.15 12.36
CA TYR A 24 -25.26 -9.75 12.20
C TYR A 24 -23.87 -9.44 12.74
N LEU A 25 -23.58 -9.89 13.97
CA LEU A 25 -22.28 -9.73 14.59
C LEU A 25 -21.17 -10.40 13.76
N PHE A 26 -21.41 -11.62 13.29
CA PHE A 26 -20.48 -12.32 12.41
C PHE A 26 -20.23 -11.58 11.10
N ALA A 27 -21.27 -11.03 10.48
CA ALA A 27 -21.16 -10.22 9.28
C ALA A 27 -20.31 -8.95 9.51
N LEU A 28 -20.46 -8.30 10.67
CA LEU A 28 -19.62 -7.15 11.05
C LEU A 28 -18.14 -7.53 11.22
N ILE A 29 -17.86 -8.66 11.87
CA ILE A 29 -16.50 -9.16 12.03
C ILE A 29 -15.87 -9.48 10.69
N VAL A 30 -16.57 -10.15 9.79
CA VAL A 30 -16.08 -10.46 8.43
C VAL A 30 -15.78 -9.18 7.63
N ARG A 31 -16.65 -8.17 7.72
CA ARG A 31 -16.41 -6.87 7.07
C ARG A 31 -15.16 -6.16 7.61
N ALA A 32 -14.99 -6.16 8.93
CA ALA A 32 -13.81 -5.57 9.58
C ALA A 32 -12.53 -6.29 9.17
N LEU A 33 -12.52 -7.62 9.15
CA LEU A 33 -11.38 -8.43 8.71
C LEU A 33 -11.03 -8.20 7.24
N LYS A 34 -12.01 -8.17 6.34
CA LYS A 34 -11.79 -7.87 4.91
C LYS A 34 -11.15 -6.50 4.71
N LYS A 35 -11.64 -5.48 5.42
CA LYS A 35 -11.05 -4.13 5.37
C LYS A 35 -9.59 -4.12 5.87
N TYR A 36 -9.30 -4.84 6.94
CA TYR A 36 -7.95 -4.93 7.51
C TYR A 36 -6.98 -5.66 6.57
N ILE A 37 -7.39 -6.79 6.01
CA ILE A 37 -6.58 -7.59 5.08
C ILE A 37 -6.30 -6.78 3.81
N GLY A 38 -7.31 -6.17 3.19
CA GLY A 38 -7.13 -5.35 2.00
C GLY A 38 -6.18 -4.16 2.21
N SER A 39 -6.23 -3.53 3.39
CA SER A 39 -5.30 -2.43 3.71
C SER A 39 -3.85 -2.90 3.90
N LYS A 40 -3.65 -4.13 4.37
CA LYS A 40 -2.33 -4.73 4.53
C LYS A 40 -1.71 -5.06 3.17
N GLU A 41 -2.47 -5.71 2.29
CA GLU A 41 -2.04 -6.03 0.92
C GLU A 41 -1.61 -4.77 0.16
N VAL A 42 -2.43 -3.72 0.18
CA VAL A 42 -2.09 -2.45 -0.47
C VAL A 42 -0.81 -1.82 0.09
N ARG A 43 -0.57 -1.97 1.40
CA ARG A 43 0.68 -1.48 2.01
C ARG A 43 1.89 -2.26 1.55
N GLU A 44 1.77 -3.58 1.47
CA GLU A 44 2.86 -4.47 1.01
C GLU A 44 3.19 -4.21 -0.46
N GLU A 45 2.17 -4.07 -1.32
CA GLU A 45 2.34 -3.70 -2.73
C GLU A 45 3.03 -2.34 -2.90
N LYS A 46 2.59 -1.33 -2.16
CA LYS A 46 3.24 -0.01 -2.17
C LYS A 46 4.70 -0.08 -1.73
N GLN A 47 4.99 -0.85 -0.70
CA GLN A 47 6.36 -1.00 -0.20
C GLN A 47 7.24 -1.75 -1.20
N ALA A 48 6.71 -2.77 -1.85
CA ALA A 48 7.40 -3.48 -2.92
C ALA A 48 7.69 -2.56 -4.11
N ALA A 49 6.72 -1.77 -4.55
CA ALA A 49 6.90 -0.78 -5.62
C ALA A 49 7.97 0.26 -5.29
N LYS A 50 7.98 0.79 -4.06
CA LYS A 50 9.01 1.74 -3.60
C LYS A 50 10.42 1.13 -3.65
N ARG A 51 10.55 -0.12 -3.23
CA ARG A 51 11.83 -0.83 -3.25
C ARG A 51 12.33 -1.04 -4.68
N THR A 52 11.46 -1.49 -5.58
CA THR A 52 11.80 -1.72 -6.97
C THR A 52 12.19 -0.42 -7.67
N LEU A 53 11.46 0.68 -7.47
CA LEU A 53 11.81 1.98 -8.01
C LEU A 53 13.19 2.44 -7.50
N GLY A 54 13.46 2.28 -6.20
CA GLY A 54 14.75 2.62 -5.60
C GLY A 54 15.91 1.84 -6.22
N GLU A 55 15.75 0.55 -6.44
CA GLU A 55 16.76 -0.30 -7.10
C GLU A 55 17.00 0.14 -8.56
N THR A 56 15.93 0.47 -9.28
CA THR A 56 15.99 1.00 -10.63
C THR A 56 16.75 2.34 -10.69
N LEU A 57 16.43 3.26 -9.80
CA LEU A 57 17.13 4.56 -9.72
C LEU A 57 18.61 4.38 -9.43
N LYS A 58 18.96 3.50 -8.51
CA LYS A 58 20.36 3.20 -8.18
C LYS A 58 21.10 2.56 -9.36
N ALA A 59 20.46 1.64 -10.08
CA ALA A 59 21.04 0.98 -11.26
C ALA A 59 21.36 2.01 -12.37
N HIS A 60 20.41 2.88 -12.72
CA HIS A 60 20.63 3.92 -13.73
C HIS A 60 21.70 4.94 -13.30
N ARG A 61 21.70 5.34 -12.03
CA ARG A 61 22.75 6.22 -11.49
C ARG A 61 24.14 5.59 -11.65
N THR A 62 24.26 4.33 -11.27
CA THR A 62 25.52 3.59 -11.35
C THR A 62 26.00 3.41 -12.80
N GLN A 63 25.07 3.11 -13.72
CA GLN A 63 25.35 3.04 -15.16
C GLN A 63 25.87 4.37 -15.72
N CYS A 64 25.35 5.48 -15.23
CA CYS A 64 25.80 6.82 -15.59
C CYS A 64 27.09 7.24 -14.86
N HIS A 65 27.68 6.39 -14.03
CA HIS A 65 28.87 6.70 -13.21
C HIS A 65 28.72 7.93 -12.32
N MET A 66 27.49 8.18 -11.82
CA MET A 66 27.19 9.31 -10.94
C MET A 66 27.20 8.90 -9.48
N THR A 67 27.64 9.81 -8.60
CA THR A 67 27.53 9.64 -7.16
C THR A 67 26.18 10.14 -6.64
N GLN A 68 25.78 9.68 -5.44
CA GLN A 68 24.58 10.21 -4.79
C GLN A 68 24.67 11.72 -4.53
N GLU A 69 25.86 12.21 -4.17
CA GLU A 69 26.12 13.64 -3.98
C GLU A 69 25.90 14.45 -5.25
N PHE A 70 26.41 13.97 -6.37
CA PHE A 70 26.26 14.64 -7.66
C PHE A 70 24.79 14.74 -8.07
N VAL A 71 24.04 13.65 -7.94
CA VAL A 71 22.60 13.63 -8.23
C VAL A 71 21.83 14.57 -7.30
N ALA A 72 22.15 14.55 -6.01
CA ALA A 72 21.52 15.42 -5.01
C ALA A 72 21.76 16.91 -5.34
N GLU A 73 22.97 17.29 -5.65
CA GLU A 73 23.34 18.64 -6.03
C GLU A 73 22.64 19.07 -7.33
N SER A 74 22.59 18.19 -8.32
CA SER A 74 21.92 18.45 -9.61
C SER A 74 20.41 18.67 -9.46
N LEU A 75 19.79 18.00 -8.51
CA LEU A 75 18.34 18.07 -8.23
C LEU A 75 17.97 19.11 -7.17
N GLY A 76 18.93 19.69 -6.47
CA GLY A 76 18.68 20.61 -5.37
C GLY A 76 18.11 19.95 -4.13
N VAL A 77 18.45 18.68 -3.89
CA VAL A 77 18.05 17.90 -2.69
C VAL A 77 19.30 17.44 -1.93
N THR A 78 19.10 16.84 -0.76
CA THR A 78 20.22 16.33 0.03
C THR A 78 20.63 14.93 -0.44
N ARG A 79 21.89 14.55 -0.23
CA ARG A 79 22.36 13.18 -0.46
C ARG A 79 21.52 12.15 0.31
N GLN A 80 21.13 12.49 1.53
CA GLN A 80 20.28 11.61 2.34
C GLN A 80 18.92 11.35 1.68
N THR A 81 18.35 12.33 1.00
CA THR A 81 17.12 12.18 0.22
C THR A 81 17.30 11.18 -0.91
N ILE A 82 18.39 11.26 -1.67
CA ILE A 82 18.71 10.29 -2.73
C ILE A 82 18.87 8.89 -2.15
N SER A 83 19.60 8.76 -1.06
CA SER A 83 19.77 7.48 -0.36
C SER A 83 18.43 6.87 0.07
N LYS A 84 17.50 7.67 0.58
CA LYS A 84 16.15 7.22 0.96
C LYS A 84 15.34 6.73 -0.24
N TRP A 85 15.44 7.39 -1.38
CA TRP A 85 14.77 6.94 -2.60
C TRP A 85 15.32 5.59 -3.09
N GLU A 86 16.65 5.45 -3.10
CA GLU A 86 17.30 4.22 -3.57
C GLU A 86 17.08 3.02 -2.65
N ASN A 87 16.93 3.23 -1.35
CA ASN A 87 16.64 2.14 -0.40
C ASN A 87 15.15 1.87 -0.18
N GLY A 88 14.26 2.61 -0.84
CA GLY A 88 12.81 2.44 -0.73
C GLY A 88 12.18 3.02 0.53
N SER A 89 12.91 3.82 1.33
CA SER A 89 12.37 4.49 2.53
C SER A 89 11.46 5.67 2.18
N ALA A 90 11.68 6.30 1.04
CA ALA A 90 10.88 7.41 0.54
C ALA A 90 10.76 7.33 -0.98
N ASP A 91 9.76 8.01 -1.54
CA ASP A 91 9.57 8.16 -2.97
C ASP A 91 9.97 9.55 -3.42
N PRO A 92 10.57 9.71 -4.62
CA PRO A 92 10.66 11.01 -5.25
C PRO A 92 9.26 11.54 -5.59
N SER A 93 9.07 12.85 -5.49
CA SER A 93 7.89 13.50 -6.07
C SER A 93 7.88 13.32 -7.59
N THR A 94 6.73 13.51 -8.23
CA THR A 94 6.63 13.45 -9.69
C THR A 94 7.62 14.38 -10.37
N THR A 95 7.77 15.60 -9.87
CA THR A 95 8.74 16.59 -10.38
C THR A 95 10.17 16.09 -10.25
N ASN A 96 10.53 15.53 -9.10
CA ASN A 96 11.87 14.97 -8.89
C ASN A 96 12.12 13.73 -9.75
N LEU A 97 11.12 12.88 -9.93
CA LEU A 97 11.22 11.70 -10.79
C LEU A 97 11.49 12.10 -12.25
N LEU A 98 10.81 13.12 -12.77
CA LEU A 98 11.05 13.65 -14.10
C LEU A 98 12.45 14.25 -14.22
N ALA A 99 12.91 14.98 -13.21
CA ALA A 99 14.26 15.54 -13.18
C ALA A 99 15.35 14.46 -13.14
N VAL A 100 15.16 13.40 -12.36
CA VAL A 100 16.06 12.24 -12.32
C VAL A 100 16.11 11.54 -13.68
N ALA A 101 14.96 11.29 -14.29
CA ALA A 101 14.88 10.66 -15.60
C ALA A 101 15.66 11.46 -16.65
N LYS A 102 15.50 12.78 -16.64
CA LYS A 102 16.24 13.68 -17.51
C LYS A 102 17.76 13.64 -17.24
N LEU A 103 18.15 13.61 -15.97
CA LEU A 103 19.57 13.53 -15.58
C LEU A 103 20.21 12.22 -16.02
N TYR A 104 19.49 11.11 -15.91
CA TYR A 104 19.95 9.77 -16.33
C TYR A 104 19.78 9.51 -17.83
N ASP A 105 19.22 10.47 -18.58
CA ASP A 105 18.94 10.36 -20.01
C ASP A 105 18.07 9.16 -20.37
N VAL A 106 17.03 8.93 -19.59
CA VAL A 106 16.02 7.89 -19.79
C VAL A 106 14.61 8.48 -19.73
N PRO A 107 13.64 7.93 -20.48
CA PRO A 107 12.25 8.32 -20.32
C PRO A 107 11.74 7.95 -18.92
N ALA A 108 10.98 8.84 -18.30
CA ALA A 108 10.37 8.55 -16.98
C ALA A 108 9.48 7.31 -17.02
N GLU A 109 8.82 7.06 -18.13
CA GLU A 109 8.00 5.86 -18.39
C GLU A 109 8.81 4.57 -18.28
N GLU A 110 10.06 4.58 -18.70
CA GLU A 110 10.94 3.42 -18.59
C GLU A 110 11.27 3.10 -17.15
N LEU A 111 11.55 4.10 -16.32
CA LEU A 111 11.75 3.93 -14.89
C LEU A 111 10.53 3.32 -14.20
N LEU A 112 9.33 3.74 -14.60
CA LEU A 112 8.08 3.22 -14.04
C LEU A 112 7.73 1.82 -14.57
N ARG A 113 8.05 1.53 -15.81
CA ARG A 113 7.81 0.20 -16.42
C ARG A 113 8.59 -0.91 -15.74
N GLU A 114 9.80 -0.63 -15.29
CA GLU A 114 10.61 -1.57 -14.53
C GLU A 114 10.02 -1.90 -13.15
N VAL A 115 9.23 -0.99 -12.59
CA VAL A 115 8.52 -1.19 -11.32
C VAL A 115 7.35 -2.16 -11.45
N GLU A 116 6.71 -2.21 -12.62
CA GLU A 116 5.54 -3.07 -12.87
C GLU A 116 5.91 -4.52 -13.22
N ARG A 117 7.17 -4.81 -13.46
CA ARG A 117 7.69 -6.15 -13.74
C ARG A 117 8.06 -6.91 -12.48
#